data_24443ce46a57d36d81963aab63c0e9aa
#
_entry.id   24443ce46a57d36d81963aab63c0e9aa
#
_cell.length_a   1.000
_cell.length_b   1.000
_cell.length_c   1.000
_cell.angle_alpha   90.00
_cell.angle_beta   90.00
_cell.angle_gamma   90.00
#
_symmetry.space_group_name_H-M   'P 1'
#
loop_
_entity.id
_entity.type
_entity.pdbx_description
1 polymer ?
#
loop_
_entity_poly.entity_id
_entity_poly.type
_entity_poly.pdbx_seq_one_letter_code
_entity_poly.pdbx_strand_id
1 'polypeptide(L)'
;MTSTPPPPGSICLLRLSALGDVCNTVPLVRSLQQAWPDTALSWIVGRTEYQLVADLPGVEFIVFDKRAGRASVAHLRRRLKGRRFDILLHAQMSLRANLLGRLVKARRRVGFDRARSRNGHALVVNERIAAQPFQHQAEAFLEFARYLGLSTEGADRRLPLPAEAEEFALRHQPESGHAVLISPASSHPARNWSIAGYAEVADWIIERSQRPVILVGGRSNTEREMGQAIESAMQHRAINLIGHDTLKEAVAMFERAACVITPDSGPAHLAAAMGTPVVGLYAATWSRRSGPLGSLEHCVDRFTEAAHQHLGKAPEKVRWGRKLQYPGVMDLITPGDVIERLKRLLNAEGEP
;
A
#
# COMPACT_ATOMS: atom_id res chain seq x y z
N MET A 1 -16.25 29.53 5.14
CA MET A 1 -15.61 28.97 3.92
C MET A 1 -14.20 29.52 3.85
N THR A 2 -13.19 28.74 4.15
CA THR A 2 -11.78 29.15 4.01
C THR A 2 -11.45 29.14 2.53
N SER A 3 -11.05 30.28 1.99
CA SER A 3 -10.66 30.40 0.57
C SER A 3 -9.47 29.45 0.29
N THR A 4 -9.57 28.68 -0.78
CA THR A 4 -8.45 27.84 -1.26
C THR A 4 -7.23 28.73 -1.49
N PRO A 5 -6.03 28.38 -1.03
CA PRO A 5 -4.82 29.15 -1.26
C PRO A 5 -4.52 29.33 -2.76
N PRO A 6 -3.83 30.37 -3.19
CA PRO A 6 -3.51 30.58 -4.60
C PRO A 6 -2.72 29.39 -5.17
N PRO A 7 -3.05 28.91 -6.38
CA PRO A 7 -2.41 27.77 -6.99
C PRO A 7 -0.92 28.07 -7.29
N PRO A 8 -0.02 27.13 -7.00
CA PRO A 8 1.35 27.19 -7.52
C PRO A 8 1.37 26.85 -9.01
N GLY A 9 2.32 27.38 -9.76
CA GLY A 9 2.47 27.02 -11.18
C GLY A 9 2.95 25.58 -11.37
N SER A 10 3.75 25.04 -10.43
CA SER A 10 4.34 23.70 -10.55
C SER A 10 4.63 23.02 -9.23
N ILE A 11 4.31 21.74 -9.13
CA ILE A 11 4.62 20.88 -7.99
C ILE A 11 5.42 19.65 -8.45
N CYS A 12 6.49 19.33 -7.72
CA CYS A 12 7.19 18.06 -7.84
C CYS A 12 6.90 17.20 -6.61
N LEU A 13 6.34 16.03 -6.79
CA LEU A 13 6.19 15.03 -5.74
C LEU A 13 7.35 14.03 -5.82
N LEU A 14 7.99 13.72 -4.70
CA LEU A 14 9.03 12.70 -4.61
C LEU A 14 8.56 11.57 -3.67
N ARG A 15 8.14 10.47 -4.28
CA ARG A 15 7.83 9.20 -3.61
C ARG A 15 8.20 8.04 -4.53
N LEU A 16 9.28 7.32 -4.21
CA LEU A 16 9.84 6.27 -5.07
C LEU A 16 9.22 4.90 -4.82
N SER A 17 8.90 4.60 -3.55
CA SER A 17 8.54 3.25 -3.07
C SER A 17 8.00 3.29 -1.61
N ALA A 18 7.37 2.24 -1.06
CA ALA A 18 7.03 0.98 -1.70
C ALA A 18 5.64 1.05 -2.37
N LEU A 19 5.17 -0.03 -3.00
CA LEU A 19 3.88 -0.08 -3.72
C LEU A 19 2.71 0.44 -2.88
N GLY A 20 2.53 -0.07 -1.65
CA GLY A 20 1.45 0.39 -0.77
C GLY A 20 1.55 1.88 -0.40
N ASP A 21 2.76 2.41 -0.21
CA ASP A 21 2.95 3.84 0.06
C ASP A 21 2.68 4.71 -1.17
N VAL A 22 3.05 4.24 -2.38
CA VAL A 22 2.74 4.92 -3.64
C VAL A 22 1.23 4.91 -3.86
N CYS A 23 0.56 3.79 -3.63
CA CYS A 23 -0.90 3.69 -3.63
C CYS A 23 -1.52 4.71 -2.66
N ASN A 24 -1.07 4.73 -1.41
CA ASN A 24 -1.55 5.66 -0.39
C ASN A 24 -1.21 7.14 -0.67
N THR A 25 -0.36 7.43 -1.66
CA THR A 25 -0.04 8.80 -2.10
C THR A 25 -1.00 9.30 -3.19
N VAL A 26 -1.76 8.42 -3.86
CA VAL A 26 -2.72 8.78 -4.92
C VAL A 26 -3.78 9.79 -4.43
N PRO A 27 -4.39 9.63 -3.24
CA PRO A 27 -5.34 10.62 -2.73
C PRO A 27 -4.75 12.03 -2.57
N LEU A 28 -3.47 12.14 -2.20
CA LEU A 28 -2.76 13.43 -2.17
C LEU A 28 -2.73 14.05 -3.59
N VAL A 29 -2.36 13.26 -4.60
CA VAL A 29 -2.32 13.73 -6.00
C VAL A 29 -3.71 14.19 -6.46
N ARG A 30 -4.75 13.40 -6.16
CA ARG A 30 -6.15 13.75 -6.49
C ARG A 30 -6.60 15.05 -5.80
N SER A 31 -6.27 15.23 -4.51
CA SER A 31 -6.57 16.46 -3.78
C SER A 31 -5.87 17.69 -4.40
N LEU A 32 -4.62 17.54 -4.87
CA LEU A 32 -3.91 18.61 -5.57
C LEU A 32 -4.56 18.95 -6.91
N GLN A 33 -4.93 17.94 -7.70
CA GLN A 33 -5.58 18.13 -9.01
C GLN A 33 -6.97 18.77 -8.88
N GLN A 34 -7.73 18.35 -7.88
CA GLN A 34 -9.06 18.91 -7.62
C GLN A 34 -8.99 20.39 -7.20
N ALA A 35 -8.05 20.72 -6.31
CA ALA A 35 -7.93 22.08 -5.80
C ALA A 35 -7.22 23.02 -6.79
N TRP A 36 -6.29 22.51 -7.59
CA TRP A 36 -5.44 23.28 -8.50
C TRP A 36 -5.32 22.60 -9.86
N PRO A 37 -6.37 22.58 -10.68
CA PRO A 37 -6.43 21.82 -11.94
C PRO A 37 -5.37 22.26 -12.98
N ASP A 38 -4.95 23.52 -12.95
CA ASP A 38 -3.97 24.06 -13.90
C ASP A 38 -2.51 23.95 -13.40
N THR A 39 -2.29 23.42 -12.19
CA THR A 39 -0.95 23.24 -11.63
C THR A 39 -0.23 22.08 -12.33
N ALA A 40 0.96 22.32 -12.88
CA ALA A 40 1.78 21.28 -13.46
C ALA A 40 2.32 20.32 -12.39
N LEU A 41 1.85 19.06 -12.40
CA LEU A 41 2.26 18.02 -11.46
C LEU A 41 3.31 17.12 -12.08
N SER A 42 4.48 16.99 -11.43
CA SER A 42 5.50 16.00 -11.78
C SER A 42 5.71 15.06 -10.61
N TRP A 43 5.80 13.76 -10.87
CA TRP A 43 6.03 12.74 -9.81
C TRP A 43 7.30 11.94 -10.10
N ILE A 44 8.30 12.05 -9.21
CA ILE A 44 9.49 11.20 -9.22
C ILE A 44 9.15 9.89 -8.50
N VAL A 45 9.05 8.80 -9.27
CA VAL A 45 8.55 7.49 -8.82
C VAL A 45 9.52 6.37 -9.20
N GLY A 46 9.53 5.28 -8.45
CA GLY A 46 10.31 4.09 -8.78
C GLY A 46 9.74 3.34 -9.99
N ARG A 47 10.60 2.61 -10.71
CA ARG A 47 10.21 1.89 -11.94
C ARG A 47 9.08 0.87 -11.71
N THR A 48 9.14 0.11 -10.62
CA THR A 48 8.10 -0.87 -10.29
C THR A 48 6.81 -0.16 -9.91
N GLU A 49 6.91 0.85 -9.08
CA GLU A 49 5.78 1.61 -8.58
C GLU A 49 5.12 2.47 -9.66
N TYR A 50 5.88 2.89 -10.67
CA TYR A 50 5.35 3.57 -11.85
C TYR A 50 4.30 2.74 -12.58
N GLN A 51 4.49 1.42 -12.69
CA GLN A 51 3.50 0.53 -13.31
C GLN A 51 2.12 0.61 -12.66
N LEU A 52 2.06 0.97 -11.38
CA LEU A 52 0.81 1.11 -10.63
C LEU A 52 0.07 2.42 -10.98
N VAL A 53 0.80 3.49 -11.23
CA VAL A 53 0.25 4.86 -11.33
C VAL A 53 0.39 5.48 -12.70
N ALA A 54 0.93 4.75 -13.68
CA ALA A 54 1.22 5.25 -15.02
C ALA A 54 0.01 5.92 -15.71
N ASP A 55 -1.20 5.41 -15.44
CA ASP A 55 -2.45 5.85 -16.06
C ASP A 55 -3.16 6.95 -15.27
N LEU A 56 -2.54 7.52 -14.23
CA LEU A 56 -3.08 8.70 -13.55
C LEU A 56 -3.01 9.91 -14.48
N PRO A 57 -4.16 10.48 -14.85
CA PRO A 57 -4.18 11.62 -15.77
C PRO A 57 -3.55 12.87 -15.14
N GLY A 58 -3.01 13.75 -15.97
CA GLY A 58 -2.50 15.06 -15.55
C GLY A 58 -1.22 15.02 -14.69
N VAL A 59 -0.50 13.91 -14.66
CA VAL A 59 0.76 13.76 -13.92
C VAL A 59 1.91 13.42 -14.88
N GLU A 60 2.95 14.23 -14.87
CA GLU A 60 4.21 13.92 -15.55
C GLU A 60 5.06 13.01 -14.66
N PHE A 61 5.31 11.78 -15.08
CA PHE A 61 6.16 10.87 -14.33
C PHE A 61 7.64 10.98 -14.73
N ILE A 62 8.50 11.04 -13.71
CA ILE A 62 9.96 10.95 -13.84
C ILE A 62 10.38 9.65 -13.17
N VAL A 63 10.57 8.62 -13.97
CA VAL A 63 10.84 7.26 -13.49
C VAL A 63 12.29 7.12 -13.03
N PHE A 64 12.49 6.65 -11.80
CA PHE A 64 13.80 6.33 -11.26
C PHE A 64 13.97 4.81 -11.11
N ASP A 65 14.91 4.25 -11.87
CA ASP A 65 15.25 2.82 -11.76
C ASP A 65 16.43 2.61 -10.79
N LYS A 66 16.14 2.09 -9.62
CA LYS A 66 17.18 1.80 -8.62
C LYS A 66 18.24 0.78 -9.08
N ARG A 67 17.91 -0.08 -10.07
CA ARG A 67 18.82 -1.10 -10.61
C ARG A 67 19.81 -0.53 -11.60
N ALA A 68 19.46 0.56 -12.27
CA ALA A 68 20.34 1.24 -13.23
C ALA A 68 21.40 2.15 -12.58
N GLY A 69 21.46 2.21 -11.23
CA GLY A 69 22.52 2.88 -10.48
C GLY A 69 22.80 4.32 -10.93
N ARG A 70 24.06 4.62 -11.34
CA ARG A 70 24.48 5.96 -11.76
C ARG A 70 23.77 6.45 -13.02
N ALA A 71 23.40 5.56 -13.93
CA ALA A 71 22.68 5.91 -15.16
C ALA A 71 21.30 6.51 -14.84
N SER A 72 20.59 5.96 -13.83
CA SER A 72 19.31 6.51 -13.39
C SER A 72 19.44 7.90 -12.75
N VAL A 73 20.51 8.15 -12.01
CA VAL A 73 20.81 9.49 -11.46
C VAL A 73 21.11 10.49 -12.58
N ALA A 74 21.89 10.08 -13.59
CA ALA A 74 22.18 10.91 -14.76
C ALA A 74 20.91 11.21 -15.57
N HIS A 75 20.02 10.21 -15.75
CA HIS A 75 18.71 10.39 -16.36
C HIS A 75 17.88 11.41 -15.59
N LEU A 76 17.74 11.24 -14.28
CA LEU A 76 17.01 12.18 -13.43
C LEU A 76 17.56 13.61 -13.53
N ARG A 77 18.90 13.78 -13.51
CA ARG A 77 19.53 15.08 -13.67
C ARG A 77 19.20 15.72 -15.02
N ARG A 78 19.18 14.94 -16.11
CA ARG A 78 18.78 15.44 -17.45
C ARG A 78 17.34 15.89 -17.47
N ARG A 79 16.41 15.09 -16.89
CA ARG A 79 14.97 15.42 -16.81
C ARG A 79 14.70 16.67 -15.96
N LEU A 80 15.53 16.94 -14.97
CA LEU A 80 15.42 18.10 -14.06
C LEU A 80 16.23 19.33 -14.53
N LYS A 81 17.05 19.19 -15.60
CA LYS A 81 17.89 20.29 -16.11
C LYS A 81 17.03 21.48 -16.54
N GLY A 82 17.36 22.68 -16.01
CA GLY A 82 16.63 23.91 -16.32
C GLY A 82 15.28 24.06 -15.61
N ARG A 83 14.76 23.02 -14.98
CA ARG A 83 13.47 23.05 -14.27
C ARG A 83 13.61 23.63 -12.87
N ARG A 84 12.61 24.44 -12.49
CA ARG A 84 12.48 24.97 -11.13
C ARG A 84 11.00 24.85 -10.75
N PHE A 85 10.72 24.21 -9.61
CA PHE A 85 9.38 24.01 -9.12
C PHE A 85 9.05 25.04 -8.03
N ASP A 86 7.78 25.42 -7.92
CA ASP A 86 7.34 26.23 -6.80
C ASP A 86 7.37 25.42 -5.50
N ILE A 87 6.91 24.15 -5.56
CA ILE A 87 6.84 23.27 -4.41
C ILE A 87 7.47 21.90 -4.73
N LEU A 88 8.31 21.40 -3.85
CA LEU A 88 8.67 19.99 -3.76
C LEU A 88 7.95 19.37 -2.55
N LEU A 89 7.10 18.39 -2.78
CA LEU A 89 6.55 17.52 -1.75
C LEU A 89 7.46 16.30 -1.59
N HIS A 90 8.31 16.33 -0.56
CA HIS A 90 9.29 15.25 -0.31
C HIS A 90 8.69 14.21 0.62
N ALA A 91 7.90 13.28 0.05
CA ALA A 91 7.10 12.30 0.77
C ALA A 91 7.85 10.97 1.07
N GLN A 92 9.20 10.98 1.13
CA GLN A 92 9.99 9.78 1.45
C GLN A 92 11.26 10.12 2.25
N MET A 93 11.53 9.35 3.30
CA MET A 93 12.62 9.61 4.25
C MET A 93 13.82 8.67 4.11
N SER A 94 13.97 7.95 2.99
CA SER A 94 15.15 7.10 2.77
C SER A 94 16.36 7.96 2.36
N LEU A 95 17.59 7.49 2.70
CA LEU A 95 18.82 8.18 2.31
C LEU A 95 18.86 8.47 0.80
N ARG A 96 18.49 7.46 -0.02
CA ARG A 96 18.41 7.62 -1.49
C ARG A 96 17.47 8.73 -1.89
N ALA A 97 16.23 8.73 -1.37
CA ALA A 97 15.26 9.77 -1.69
C ALA A 97 15.74 11.16 -1.26
N ASN A 98 16.39 11.27 -0.11
CA ASN A 98 16.96 12.53 0.37
C ASN A 98 18.07 13.05 -0.55
N LEU A 99 18.95 12.16 -1.04
CA LEU A 99 19.99 12.53 -2.01
C LEU A 99 19.38 12.96 -3.35
N LEU A 100 18.38 12.24 -3.86
CA LEU A 100 17.69 12.60 -5.09
C LEU A 100 16.89 13.89 -4.95
N GLY A 101 16.26 14.11 -3.79
CA GLY A 101 15.54 15.33 -3.48
C GLY A 101 16.40 16.58 -3.59
N ARG A 102 17.72 16.49 -3.33
CA ARG A 102 18.66 17.62 -3.51
C ARG A 102 18.84 18.04 -4.98
N LEU A 103 18.56 17.14 -5.91
CA LEU A 103 18.63 17.44 -7.34
C LEU A 103 17.44 18.28 -7.83
N VAL A 104 16.32 18.25 -7.11
CA VAL A 104 15.12 19.01 -7.44
C VAL A 104 15.28 20.45 -6.95
N LYS A 105 15.27 21.41 -7.84
CA LYS A 105 15.26 22.84 -7.50
C LYS A 105 13.83 23.26 -7.21
N ALA A 106 13.54 23.64 -5.97
CA ALA A 106 12.22 24.14 -5.58
C ALA A 106 12.36 25.26 -4.55
N ARG A 107 11.41 26.23 -4.57
CA ARG A 107 11.36 27.33 -3.61
C ARG A 107 10.91 26.85 -2.24
N ARG A 108 9.80 26.13 -2.20
CA ARG A 108 9.26 25.48 -1.00
C ARG A 108 9.57 23.99 -1.08
N ARG A 109 10.09 23.42 -0.01
CA ARG A 109 10.51 22.03 0.07
C ARG A 109 9.87 21.43 1.31
N VAL A 110 8.63 20.97 1.15
CA VAL A 110 7.80 20.43 2.23
C VAL A 110 8.15 18.97 2.47
N GLY A 111 8.44 18.62 3.71
CA GLY A 111 8.75 17.26 4.12
C GLY A 111 8.02 16.85 5.39
N PHE A 112 8.33 15.65 5.87
CA PHE A 112 7.79 15.16 7.13
C PHE A 112 8.30 15.96 8.33
N ASP A 113 7.54 15.95 9.41
CA ASP A 113 7.89 16.55 10.70
C ASP A 113 9.19 15.96 11.30
N ARG A 114 9.70 16.59 12.36
CA ARG A 114 10.97 16.19 12.98
C ARG A 114 10.90 14.78 13.60
N ALA A 115 9.77 14.39 14.19
CA ALA A 115 9.62 13.08 14.85
C ALA A 115 9.72 11.92 13.86
N ARG A 116 9.20 12.11 12.63
CA ARG A 116 9.27 11.16 11.54
C ARG A 116 10.55 11.26 10.70
N SER A 117 11.25 12.41 10.71
CA SER A 117 12.46 12.66 9.90
C SER A 117 13.60 11.69 10.21
N ARG A 118 14.17 11.10 9.17
CA ARG A 118 15.30 10.14 9.24
C ARG A 118 16.29 10.38 8.11
N ASN A 119 17.49 9.80 8.24
CA ASN A 119 18.50 9.75 7.16
C ASN A 119 18.82 11.11 6.54
N GLY A 120 18.88 12.17 7.34
CA GLY A 120 19.18 13.51 6.86
C GLY A 120 18.03 14.23 6.16
N HIS A 121 16.79 13.74 6.27
CA HIS A 121 15.61 14.37 5.66
C HIS A 121 15.47 15.87 6.03
N ALA A 122 15.74 16.19 7.30
CA ALA A 122 15.70 17.57 7.79
C ALA A 122 16.65 18.55 7.07
N LEU A 123 17.71 18.04 6.40
CA LEU A 123 18.69 18.84 5.67
C LEU A 123 18.27 19.11 4.21
N VAL A 124 17.21 18.48 3.74
CA VAL A 124 16.76 18.60 2.35
C VAL A 124 15.38 19.22 2.18
N VAL A 125 14.75 19.58 3.30
CA VAL A 125 13.46 20.28 3.34
C VAL A 125 13.59 21.58 4.15
N ASN A 126 12.84 22.62 3.78
CA ASN A 126 12.79 23.89 4.50
C ASN A 126 11.43 24.13 5.19
N GLU A 127 10.43 23.35 4.85
CA GLU A 127 9.10 23.34 5.47
C GLU A 127 8.72 21.91 5.90
N ARG A 128 7.85 21.78 6.91
CA ARG A 128 7.45 20.48 7.44
C ARG A 128 5.97 20.45 7.75
N ILE A 129 5.33 19.32 7.44
CA ILE A 129 3.97 19.05 7.89
C ILE A 129 3.93 18.97 9.43
N ALA A 130 2.74 19.16 10.00
CA ALA A 130 2.53 19.05 11.44
C ALA A 130 2.80 17.64 11.95
N ALA A 131 3.35 17.55 13.17
CA ALA A 131 3.50 16.26 13.85
C ALA A 131 2.13 15.77 14.35
N GLN A 132 1.75 14.57 13.96
CA GLN A 132 0.54 13.90 14.41
C GLN A 132 0.91 12.59 15.11
N PRO A 133 0.83 12.53 16.45
CA PRO A 133 1.10 11.31 17.20
C PRO A 133 0.16 10.18 16.80
N PHE A 134 0.68 8.98 16.70
CA PHE A 134 -0.11 7.76 16.41
C PHE A 134 -0.96 7.84 15.13
N GLN A 135 -0.57 8.68 14.17
CA GLN A 135 -1.27 8.84 12.91
C GLN A 135 -1.07 7.62 12.01
N HIS A 136 -2.14 7.19 11.35
CA HIS A 136 -2.07 6.16 10.33
C HIS A 136 -1.15 6.59 9.16
N GLN A 137 -0.41 5.65 8.58
CA GLN A 137 0.61 5.97 7.57
C GLN A 137 0.03 6.60 6.30
N ALA A 138 -1.13 6.14 5.84
CA ALA A 138 -1.78 6.72 4.66
C ALA A 138 -2.26 8.16 4.90
N GLU A 139 -2.78 8.45 6.11
CA GLU A 139 -3.18 9.81 6.49
C GLU A 139 -1.99 10.77 6.52
N ALA A 140 -0.79 10.26 6.83
CA ALA A 140 0.43 11.06 6.82
C ALA A 140 0.79 11.63 5.42
N PHE A 141 0.32 11.02 4.34
CA PHE A 141 0.48 11.59 2.99
C PHE A 141 -0.53 12.71 2.73
N LEU A 142 -1.74 12.60 3.23
CA LEU A 142 -2.76 13.64 3.12
C LEU A 142 -2.41 14.89 3.93
N GLU A 143 -1.56 14.77 4.98
CA GLU A 143 -1.05 15.95 5.70
C GLU A 143 -0.28 16.92 4.80
N PHE A 144 0.30 16.48 3.71
CA PHE A 144 0.93 17.39 2.74
C PHE A 144 -0.10 18.32 2.08
N ALA A 145 -1.28 17.78 1.71
CA ALA A 145 -2.37 18.61 1.17
C ALA A 145 -2.94 19.55 2.25
N ARG A 146 -3.19 19.04 3.46
CA ARG A 146 -3.68 19.84 4.59
C ARG A 146 -2.70 20.95 4.95
N TYR A 147 -1.39 20.68 4.93
CA TYR A 147 -0.33 21.70 5.15
C TYR A 147 -0.39 22.80 4.07
N LEU A 148 -0.76 22.48 2.86
CA LEU A 148 -0.97 23.47 1.80
C LEU A 148 -2.33 24.18 1.89
N GLY A 149 -3.15 23.88 2.91
CA GLY A 149 -4.48 24.48 3.11
C GLY A 149 -5.59 23.85 2.28
N LEU A 150 -5.38 22.63 1.77
CA LEU A 150 -6.34 21.94 0.92
C LEU A 150 -7.23 20.98 1.72
N SER A 151 -8.47 20.82 1.29
CA SER A 151 -9.34 19.74 1.76
C SER A 151 -8.83 18.39 1.27
N THR A 152 -8.98 17.38 2.10
CA THR A 152 -8.70 15.98 1.77
C THR A 152 -9.93 15.11 1.98
N GLU A 153 -11.08 15.74 2.22
CA GLU A 153 -12.36 15.05 2.40
C GLU A 153 -12.80 14.44 1.08
N GLY A 154 -13.22 13.18 1.10
CA GLY A 154 -13.64 12.46 -0.11
C GLY A 154 -12.53 12.22 -1.15
N ALA A 155 -11.25 12.41 -0.79
CA ALA A 155 -10.15 12.20 -1.74
C ALA A 155 -10.16 10.77 -2.30
N ASP A 156 -10.32 10.66 -3.62
CA ASP A 156 -10.41 9.39 -4.33
C ASP A 156 -9.11 8.60 -4.22
N ARG A 157 -9.23 7.33 -3.82
CA ARG A 157 -8.12 6.39 -3.62
C ARG A 157 -7.96 5.41 -4.77
N ARG A 158 -8.96 5.32 -5.65
CA ARG A 158 -9.01 4.33 -6.72
C ARG A 158 -7.88 4.52 -7.72
N LEU A 159 -7.29 3.39 -8.08
CA LEU A 159 -6.27 3.32 -9.11
C LEU A 159 -6.94 3.17 -10.48
N PRO A 160 -6.50 3.90 -11.50
CA PRO A 160 -7.01 3.69 -12.85
C PRO A 160 -6.57 2.31 -13.36
N LEU A 161 -7.48 1.62 -14.03
CA LEU A 161 -7.24 0.32 -14.65
C LEU A 161 -7.32 0.43 -16.17
N PRO A 162 -6.38 -0.15 -16.92
CA PRO A 162 -6.51 -0.31 -18.36
C PRO A 162 -7.47 -1.47 -18.69
N ALA A 163 -8.13 -1.41 -19.84
CA ALA A 163 -9.12 -2.41 -20.27
C ALA A 163 -8.58 -3.85 -20.26
N GLU A 164 -7.32 -4.04 -20.63
CA GLU A 164 -6.67 -5.35 -20.65
C GLU A 164 -6.59 -5.98 -19.25
N ALA A 165 -6.41 -5.15 -18.20
CA ALA A 165 -6.38 -5.62 -16.82
C ALA A 165 -7.79 -6.00 -16.34
N GLU A 166 -8.81 -5.25 -16.73
CA GLU A 166 -10.21 -5.57 -16.43
C GLU A 166 -10.65 -6.85 -17.14
N GLU A 167 -10.26 -7.05 -18.41
CA GLU A 167 -10.50 -8.28 -19.15
C GLU A 167 -9.82 -9.50 -18.52
N PHE A 168 -8.58 -9.33 -18.04
CA PHE A 168 -7.88 -10.40 -17.32
C PHE A 168 -8.67 -10.79 -16.05
N ALA A 169 -9.08 -9.82 -15.26
CA ALA A 169 -9.84 -10.05 -14.05
C ALA A 169 -11.20 -10.71 -14.35
N LEU A 170 -11.90 -10.27 -15.40
CA LEU A 170 -13.17 -10.87 -15.83
C LEU A 170 -13.03 -12.34 -16.22
N ARG A 171 -11.95 -12.72 -16.91
CA ARG A 171 -11.70 -14.14 -17.27
C ARG A 171 -11.52 -15.04 -16.06
N HIS A 172 -10.88 -14.56 -15.00
CA HIS A 172 -10.60 -15.34 -13.78
C HIS A 172 -11.67 -15.21 -12.71
N GLN A 173 -12.44 -14.14 -12.74
CA GLN A 173 -13.55 -13.84 -11.83
C GLN A 173 -14.76 -13.31 -12.63
N PRO A 174 -15.50 -14.20 -13.35
CA PRO A 174 -16.66 -13.77 -14.13
C PRO A 174 -17.74 -13.13 -13.23
N GLU A 175 -17.93 -13.62 -12.01
CA GLU A 175 -18.82 -13.07 -11.02
C GLU A 175 -18.06 -12.12 -10.08
N SER A 176 -18.44 -10.84 -10.07
CA SER A 176 -17.87 -9.86 -9.15
C SER A 176 -18.37 -10.12 -7.72
N GLY A 177 -17.50 -9.91 -6.72
CA GLY A 177 -17.86 -10.12 -5.31
C GLY A 177 -17.97 -11.59 -4.90
N HIS A 178 -17.59 -12.55 -5.76
CA HIS A 178 -17.75 -13.98 -5.46
C HIS A 178 -16.45 -14.64 -4.94
N ALA A 179 -15.33 -14.46 -5.63
CA ALA A 179 -14.07 -15.11 -5.26
C ALA A 179 -13.40 -14.46 -4.04
N VAL A 180 -12.77 -15.27 -3.20
CA VAL A 180 -11.87 -14.81 -2.14
C VAL A 180 -10.44 -14.94 -2.63
N LEU A 181 -9.68 -13.83 -2.56
CA LEU A 181 -8.28 -13.82 -2.96
C LEU A 181 -7.35 -13.95 -1.74
N ILE A 182 -6.31 -14.75 -1.88
CA ILE A 182 -5.24 -14.88 -0.87
C ILE A 182 -3.93 -14.40 -1.50
N SER A 183 -3.35 -13.32 -0.94
CA SER A 183 -2.02 -12.86 -1.28
C SER A 183 -1.09 -13.13 -0.10
N PRO A 184 -0.40 -14.31 -0.06
CA PRO A 184 0.17 -14.82 1.19
C PRO A 184 1.51 -14.18 1.57
N ALA A 185 2.19 -13.52 0.63
CA ALA A 185 3.55 -13.06 0.81
C ALA A 185 3.65 -11.57 1.16
N SER A 186 4.63 -11.25 1.99
CA SER A 186 5.08 -9.88 2.25
C SER A 186 6.55 -9.70 1.87
N SER A 187 7.02 -8.46 1.86
CA SER A 187 8.43 -8.14 1.58
C SER A 187 9.42 -8.59 2.69
N HIS A 188 8.93 -9.16 3.79
CA HIS A 188 9.76 -9.64 4.89
C HIS A 188 9.21 -10.94 5.46
N PRO A 189 10.01 -12.05 5.49
CA PRO A 189 9.53 -13.38 5.88
C PRO A 189 8.82 -13.43 7.23
N ALA A 190 9.31 -12.70 8.24
CA ALA A 190 8.70 -12.66 9.58
C ALA A 190 7.30 -12.00 9.62
N ARG A 191 6.74 -11.56 8.50
CA ARG A 191 5.36 -11.09 8.37
C ARG A 191 4.48 -12.06 7.60
N ASN A 192 5.08 -13.09 7.00
CA ASN A 192 4.30 -14.13 6.33
C ASN A 192 3.66 -15.04 7.37
N TRP A 193 2.42 -15.39 7.14
CA TRP A 193 1.71 -16.35 7.98
C TRP A 193 2.05 -17.78 7.57
N SER A 194 1.60 -18.77 8.35
CA SER A 194 1.90 -20.17 8.10
C SER A 194 1.20 -20.74 6.86
N ILE A 195 1.87 -21.62 6.13
CA ILE A 195 1.29 -22.35 4.98
C ILE A 195 0.06 -23.14 5.42
N ALA A 196 0.15 -23.86 6.54
CA ALA A 196 -0.96 -24.63 7.08
C ALA A 196 -2.18 -23.75 7.42
N GLY A 197 -1.95 -22.55 7.99
CA GLY A 197 -3.02 -21.61 8.29
C GLY A 197 -3.75 -21.12 7.03
N TYR A 198 -3.00 -20.78 5.98
CA TYR A 198 -3.61 -20.39 4.70
C TYR A 198 -4.39 -21.56 4.06
N ALA A 199 -3.84 -22.78 4.10
CA ALA A 199 -4.50 -23.95 3.54
C ALA A 199 -5.83 -24.27 4.27
N GLU A 200 -5.82 -24.27 5.61
CA GLU A 200 -7.01 -24.51 6.44
C GLU A 200 -8.10 -23.46 6.18
N VAL A 201 -7.73 -22.19 6.10
CA VAL A 201 -8.68 -21.11 5.81
C VAL A 201 -9.22 -21.23 4.38
N ALA A 202 -8.38 -21.56 3.40
CA ALA A 202 -8.79 -21.74 2.03
C ALA A 202 -9.77 -22.90 1.87
N ASP A 203 -9.50 -24.03 2.52
CA ASP A 203 -10.39 -25.20 2.53
C ASP A 203 -11.74 -24.85 3.18
N TRP A 204 -11.73 -24.14 4.31
CA TRP A 204 -12.95 -23.65 4.96
C TRP A 204 -13.80 -22.75 4.03
N ILE A 205 -13.15 -21.83 3.29
CA ILE A 205 -13.85 -20.94 2.34
C ILE A 205 -14.55 -21.77 1.26
N ILE A 206 -13.85 -22.71 0.66
CA ILE A 206 -14.41 -23.56 -0.42
C ILE A 206 -15.54 -24.43 0.12
N GLU A 207 -15.32 -25.08 1.25
CA GLU A 207 -16.28 -26.05 1.80
C GLU A 207 -17.53 -25.37 2.40
N ARG A 208 -17.35 -24.29 3.14
CA ARG A 208 -18.44 -23.69 3.94
C ARG A 208 -19.10 -22.49 3.29
N SER A 209 -18.35 -21.67 2.56
CA SER A 209 -18.92 -20.51 1.86
C SER A 209 -19.16 -20.76 0.36
N GLN A 210 -18.76 -21.91 -0.16
CA GLN A 210 -18.94 -22.30 -1.59
C GLN A 210 -18.37 -21.25 -2.56
N ARG A 211 -17.31 -20.53 -2.13
CA ARG A 211 -16.66 -19.49 -2.92
C ARG A 211 -15.33 -19.99 -3.47
N PRO A 212 -14.96 -19.65 -4.72
CA PRO A 212 -13.65 -20.00 -5.25
C PRO A 212 -12.55 -19.22 -4.50
N VAL A 213 -11.43 -19.90 -4.25
CA VAL A 213 -10.21 -19.30 -3.71
C VAL A 213 -9.19 -19.14 -4.83
N ILE A 214 -8.62 -17.92 -4.94
CA ILE A 214 -7.59 -17.60 -5.91
C ILE A 214 -6.35 -17.11 -5.17
N LEU A 215 -5.21 -17.80 -5.37
CA LEU A 215 -3.91 -17.36 -4.85
C LEU A 215 -3.31 -16.37 -5.83
N VAL A 216 -2.91 -15.18 -5.34
CA VAL A 216 -2.32 -14.10 -6.15
C VAL A 216 -1.01 -13.61 -5.52
N GLY A 217 -0.06 -13.18 -6.33
CA GLY A 217 1.23 -12.71 -5.84
C GLY A 217 2.21 -12.42 -6.96
N GLY A 218 3.36 -11.85 -6.60
CA GLY A 218 4.40 -11.45 -7.56
C GLY A 218 5.15 -12.62 -8.18
N ARG A 219 6.11 -12.27 -9.06
CA ARG A 219 6.86 -13.22 -9.89
C ARG A 219 8.13 -13.78 -9.23
N SER A 220 8.35 -13.54 -7.93
CA SER A 220 9.53 -14.08 -7.24
C SER A 220 9.41 -15.59 -7.02
N ASN A 221 10.55 -16.29 -7.01
CA ASN A 221 10.54 -17.73 -6.74
C ASN A 221 9.94 -18.03 -5.37
N THR A 222 10.27 -17.24 -4.36
CA THR A 222 9.75 -17.40 -3.00
C THR A 222 8.21 -17.32 -2.95
N GLU A 223 7.61 -16.40 -3.72
CA GLU A 223 6.14 -16.29 -3.76
C GLU A 223 5.52 -17.49 -4.48
N ARG A 224 6.11 -17.95 -5.58
CA ARG A 224 5.65 -19.15 -6.30
C ARG A 224 5.76 -20.42 -5.44
N GLU A 225 6.91 -20.61 -4.78
CA GLU A 225 7.13 -21.72 -3.84
C GLU A 225 6.09 -21.71 -2.70
N MET A 226 5.79 -20.51 -2.17
CA MET A 226 4.76 -20.34 -1.14
C MET A 226 3.36 -20.71 -1.65
N GLY A 227 2.98 -20.26 -2.84
CA GLY A 227 1.71 -20.65 -3.47
C GLY A 227 1.59 -22.14 -3.68
N GLN A 228 2.62 -22.78 -4.23
CA GLN A 228 2.67 -24.22 -4.43
C GLN A 228 2.57 -25.00 -3.11
N ALA A 229 3.25 -24.51 -2.06
CA ALA A 229 3.19 -25.14 -0.75
C ALA A 229 1.79 -25.03 -0.12
N ILE A 230 1.08 -23.90 -0.31
CA ILE A 230 -0.30 -23.74 0.15
C ILE A 230 -1.21 -24.73 -0.60
N GLU A 231 -1.15 -24.77 -1.95
CA GLU A 231 -1.94 -25.72 -2.75
C GLU A 231 -1.71 -27.18 -2.34
N SER A 232 -0.44 -27.53 -2.08
CA SER A 232 -0.07 -28.91 -1.67
C SER A 232 -0.56 -29.26 -0.27
N ALA A 233 -0.81 -28.29 0.59
CA ALA A 233 -1.31 -28.48 1.95
C ALA A 233 -2.85 -28.46 2.03
N MET A 234 -3.54 -27.96 1.00
CA MET A 234 -5.01 -27.89 0.91
C MET A 234 -5.62 -29.27 0.61
N GLN A 235 -6.85 -29.49 1.09
CA GLN A 235 -7.70 -30.62 0.74
C GLN A 235 -8.54 -30.34 -0.51
N HIS A 236 -8.87 -29.08 -0.74
CA HIS A 236 -9.64 -28.59 -1.88
C HIS A 236 -8.75 -27.89 -2.90
N ARG A 237 -9.25 -27.63 -4.10
CA ARG A 237 -8.44 -27.02 -5.16
C ARG A 237 -8.66 -25.52 -5.23
N ALA A 238 -7.60 -24.74 -5.07
CA ALA A 238 -7.57 -23.33 -5.39
C ALA A 238 -7.08 -23.07 -6.82
N ILE A 239 -7.31 -21.85 -7.33
CA ILE A 239 -6.72 -21.36 -8.57
C ILE A 239 -5.44 -20.60 -8.19
N ASN A 240 -4.28 -21.06 -8.65
CA ASN A 240 -3.01 -20.39 -8.35
C ASN A 240 -2.55 -19.52 -9.52
N LEU A 241 -2.65 -18.21 -9.36
CA LEU A 241 -2.20 -17.20 -10.32
C LEU A 241 -0.90 -16.50 -9.88
N ILE A 242 -0.20 -16.96 -8.83
CA ILE A 242 1.03 -16.34 -8.35
C ILE A 242 2.08 -16.32 -9.46
N GLY A 243 2.50 -15.11 -9.86
CA GLY A 243 3.48 -14.88 -10.91
C GLY A 243 2.95 -14.94 -12.33
N HIS A 244 1.64 -15.08 -12.53
CA HIS A 244 0.98 -15.13 -13.83
C HIS A 244 0.30 -13.83 -14.23
N ASP A 245 0.21 -12.87 -13.32
CA ASP A 245 -0.38 -11.55 -13.53
C ASP A 245 0.66 -10.43 -13.64
N THR A 246 0.23 -9.29 -14.12
CA THR A 246 0.89 -7.99 -13.98
C THR A 246 0.36 -7.26 -12.75
N LEU A 247 1.03 -6.19 -12.35
CA LEU A 247 0.58 -5.39 -11.19
C LEU A 247 -0.82 -4.77 -11.39
N LYS A 248 -1.17 -4.38 -12.63
CA LYS A 248 -2.49 -3.83 -12.96
C LYS A 248 -3.57 -4.91 -12.98
N GLU A 249 -3.25 -6.08 -13.52
CA GLU A 249 -4.14 -7.24 -13.48
C GLU A 249 -4.42 -7.67 -12.05
N ALA A 250 -3.40 -7.69 -11.16
CA ALA A 250 -3.61 -7.96 -9.74
C ALA A 250 -4.56 -6.95 -9.09
N VAL A 251 -4.43 -5.65 -9.41
CA VAL A 251 -5.34 -4.62 -8.88
C VAL A 251 -6.77 -4.82 -9.40
N ALA A 252 -6.93 -5.16 -10.67
CA ALA A 252 -8.25 -5.49 -11.25
C ALA A 252 -8.86 -6.75 -10.62
N MET A 253 -8.02 -7.76 -10.33
CA MET A 253 -8.45 -8.96 -9.59
C MET A 253 -8.93 -8.60 -8.17
N PHE A 254 -8.21 -7.69 -7.47
CA PHE A 254 -8.66 -7.24 -6.15
C PHE A 254 -10.01 -6.52 -6.22
N GLU A 255 -10.23 -5.65 -7.20
CA GLU A 255 -11.48 -4.90 -7.35
C GLU A 255 -12.70 -5.82 -7.49
N ARG A 256 -12.55 -6.96 -8.15
CA ARG A 256 -13.65 -7.91 -8.39
C ARG A 256 -13.84 -8.93 -7.26
N ALA A 257 -12.94 -8.99 -6.29
CA ALA A 257 -12.99 -9.97 -5.22
C ALA A 257 -14.06 -9.66 -4.16
N ALA A 258 -14.62 -10.70 -3.54
CA ALA A 258 -15.43 -10.55 -2.32
C ALA A 258 -14.60 -9.98 -1.18
N CYS A 259 -13.40 -10.51 -0.99
CA CYS A 259 -12.41 -9.99 -0.05
C CYS A 259 -11.01 -10.47 -0.41
N VAL A 260 -10.01 -9.85 0.24
CA VAL A 260 -8.60 -10.23 0.12
C VAL A 260 -8.03 -10.58 1.48
N ILE A 261 -7.39 -11.76 1.60
CA ILE A 261 -6.65 -12.17 2.80
C ILE A 261 -5.16 -11.96 2.55
N THR A 262 -4.49 -11.17 3.39
CA THR A 262 -3.08 -10.83 3.17
C THR A 262 -2.42 -10.32 4.46
N PRO A 263 -1.10 -10.53 4.66
CA PRO A 263 -0.37 -9.88 5.74
C PRO A 263 -0.14 -8.39 5.46
N ASP A 264 0.60 -7.69 6.37
CA ASP A 264 1.06 -6.31 6.13
C ASP A 264 1.95 -6.23 4.88
N SER A 265 1.32 -5.95 3.75
CA SER A 265 1.93 -6.00 2.42
C SER A 265 1.33 -4.97 1.46
N GLY A 266 1.90 -4.82 0.26
CA GLY A 266 1.34 -3.97 -0.80
C GLY A 266 -0.09 -4.31 -1.16
N PRO A 267 -0.42 -5.58 -1.43
CA PRO A 267 -1.77 -6.06 -1.71
C PRO A 267 -2.86 -5.55 -0.77
N ALA A 268 -2.61 -5.48 0.55
CA ALA A 268 -3.57 -4.94 1.51
C ALA A 268 -4.02 -3.50 1.16
N HIS A 269 -3.07 -2.66 0.78
CA HIS A 269 -3.35 -1.27 0.42
C HIS A 269 -3.99 -1.15 -0.97
N LEU A 270 -3.57 -2.01 -1.93
CA LEU A 270 -4.11 -2.01 -3.29
C LEU A 270 -5.59 -2.43 -3.28
N ALA A 271 -5.93 -3.51 -2.59
CA ALA A 271 -7.30 -3.97 -2.45
C ALA A 271 -8.19 -2.91 -1.75
N ALA A 272 -7.73 -2.37 -0.63
CA ALA A 272 -8.44 -1.32 0.10
C ALA A 272 -8.65 -0.05 -0.74
N ALA A 273 -7.68 0.31 -1.60
CA ALA A 273 -7.82 1.46 -2.50
C ALA A 273 -8.89 1.25 -3.56
N MET A 274 -9.14 0.00 -3.97
CA MET A 274 -10.21 -0.35 -4.91
C MET A 274 -11.57 -0.54 -4.23
N GLY A 275 -11.64 -0.41 -2.90
CA GLY A 275 -12.87 -0.56 -2.13
C GLY A 275 -13.17 -2.00 -1.70
N THR A 276 -12.26 -2.92 -1.96
CA THR A 276 -12.43 -4.34 -1.62
C THR A 276 -12.09 -4.56 -0.15
N PRO A 277 -12.95 -5.26 0.62
CA PRO A 277 -12.67 -5.60 2.00
C PRO A 277 -11.39 -6.44 2.15
N VAL A 278 -10.62 -6.19 3.20
CA VAL A 278 -9.35 -6.87 3.45
C VAL A 278 -9.32 -7.50 4.82
N VAL A 279 -9.20 -8.81 4.88
CA VAL A 279 -8.85 -9.55 6.11
C VAL A 279 -7.33 -9.50 6.25
N GLY A 280 -6.86 -8.46 6.93
CA GLY A 280 -5.44 -8.20 7.13
C GLY A 280 -4.87 -8.98 8.32
N LEU A 281 -3.69 -9.61 8.17
CA LEU A 281 -3.04 -10.42 9.19
C LEU A 281 -1.87 -9.64 9.82
N TYR A 282 -2.03 -9.23 11.08
CA TYR A 282 -1.13 -8.32 11.79
C TYR A 282 -0.71 -8.88 13.16
N ALA A 283 0.58 -9.16 13.32
CA ALA A 283 1.21 -9.43 14.61
C ALA A 283 2.61 -8.80 14.66
N ALA A 284 3.37 -8.94 13.58
CA ALA A 284 4.69 -8.31 13.42
C ALA A 284 4.64 -6.78 13.27
N THR A 285 3.51 -6.25 12.84
CA THR A 285 3.23 -4.81 12.66
C THR A 285 1.84 -4.50 13.20
N TRP A 286 1.60 -3.25 13.53
CA TRP A 286 0.31 -2.82 14.10
C TRP A 286 -0.64 -2.33 13.00
N SER A 287 -1.81 -2.94 12.87
CA SER A 287 -2.82 -2.56 11.87
C SER A 287 -3.26 -1.11 12.03
N ARG A 288 -3.40 -0.62 13.27
CA ARG A 288 -3.70 0.79 13.58
C ARG A 288 -2.76 1.78 12.88
N ARG A 289 -1.51 1.37 12.59
CA ARG A 289 -0.53 2.22 11.91
C ARG A 289 -0.52 2.05 10.40
N SER A 290 -0.59 0.82 9.93
CA SER A 290 -0.36 0.48 8.51
C SER A 290 -1.37 -0.52 7.95
N GLY A 291 -2.53 -0.68 8.59
CA GLY A 291 -3.58 -1.54 8.08
C GLY A 291 -4.26 -0.96 6.82
N PRO A 292 -5.08 -1.76 6.14
CA PRO A 292 -5.86 -1.32 5.00
C PRO A 292 -6.95 -0.34 5.42
N LEU A 293 -6.89 0.90 4.94
CA LEU A 293 -7.91 1.90 5.27
C LEU A 293 -9.28 1.50 4.72
N GLY A 294 -10.31 1.58 5.57
CA GLY A 294 -11.65 1.10 5.24
C GLY A 294 -11.88 -0.39 5.56
N SER A 295 -10.85 -1.08 6.10
CA SER A 295 -10.97 -2.50 6.48
C SER A 295 -10.25 -2.82 7.80
N LEU A 296 -10.00 -1.81 8.63
CA LEU A 296 -9.28 -2.02 9.90
C LEU A 296 -10.03 -2.96 10.86
N GLU A 297 -11.36 -2.91 10.86
CA GLU A 297 -12.24 -3.78 11.64
C GLU A 297 -12.20 -5.25 11.21
N HIS A 298 -11.82 -5.52 9.97
CA HIS A 298 -11.66 -6.86 9.43
C HIS A 298 -10.27 -7.45 9.68
N CYS A 299 -9.31 -6.65 10.18
CA CYS A 299 -7.98 -7.15 10.49
C CYS A 299 -8.00 -8.11 11.70
N VAL A 300 -7.24 -9.19 11.60
CA VAL A 300 -6.79 -9.99 12.74
C VAL A 300 -5.49 -9.36 13.24
N ASP A 301 -5.56 -8.62 14.34
CA ASP A 301 -4.43 -7.90 14.90
C ASP A 301 -4.03 -8.49 16.27
N ARG A 302 -2.84 -9.10 16.31
CA ARG A 302 -2.20 -9.70 17.48
C ARG A 302 -0.94 -8.92 17.91
N PHE A 303 -0.83 -7.66 17.48
CA PHE A 303 0.33 -6.82 17.83
C PHE A 303 0.43 -6.57 19.34
N THR A 304 -0.69 -6.46 20.03
CA THR A 304 -0.71 -6.30 21.49
C THR A 304 -0.08 -7.51 22.18
N GLU A 305 -0.50 -8.71 21.83
CA GLU A 305 0.02 -9.98 22.36
C GLU A 305 1.50 -10.12 22.01
N ALA A 306 1.88 -9.81 20.75
CA ALA A 306 3.28 -9.81 20.32
C ALA A 306 4.15 -8.82 21.11
N ALA A 307 3.64 -7.61 21.41
CA ALA A 307 4.34 -6.61 22.20
C ALA A 307 4.54 -7.07 23.66
N HIS A 308 3.53 -7.67 24.27
CA HIS A 308 3.64 -8.25 25.62
C HIS A 308 4.64 -9.41 25.62
N GLN A 309 4.52 -10.35 24.69
CA GLN A 309 5.35 -11.55 24.64
C GLN A 309 6.83 -11.24 24.38
N HIS A 310 7.14 -10.36 23.44
CA HIS A 310 8.50 -10.13 22.98
C HIS A 310 9.20 -8.92 23.62
N LEU A 311 8.44 -7.97 24.15
CA LEU A 311 9.00 -6.74 24.73
C LEU A 311 8.60 -6.51 26.20
N GLY A 312 7.64 -7.28 26.75
CA GLY A 312 7.08 -7.04 28.09
C GLY A 312 6.39 -5.67 28.22
N LYS A 313 5.83 -5.14 27.12
CA LYS A 313 5.30 -3.77 27.06
C LYS A 313 3.88 -3.74 26.50
N ALA A 314 3.07 -2.84 27.04
CA ALA A 314 1.80 -2.47 26.40
C ALA A 314 2.09 -1.81 25.02
N PRO A 315 1.22 -2.00 24.02
CA PRO A 315 1.47 -1.52 22.65
C PRO A 315 1.66 0.00 22.55
N GLU A 316 1.00 0.80 23.42
CA GLU A 316 1.11 2.25 23.47
C GLU A 316 2.50 2.73 23.94
N LYS A 317 3.22 1.86 24.68
CA LYS A 317 4.61 2.10 25.11
C LYS A 317 5.65 1.64 24.10
N VAL A 318 5.21 0.97 23.04
CA VAL A 318 6.06 0.59 21.92
C VAL A 318 6.22 1.79 21.00
N ARG A 319 7.46 2.09 20.60
CA ARG A 319 7.72 3.19 19.67
C ARG A 319 6.88 3.03 18.40
N TRP A 320 6.13 4.08 18.02
CA TRP A 320 5.30 4.08 16.82
C TRP A 320 6.08 3.67 15.57
N GLY A 321 5.58 2.67 14.86
CA GLY A 321 6.25 2.10 13.68
C GLY A 321 7.36 1.09 14.00
N ARG A 322 7.54 0.68 15.25
CA ARG A 322 8.36 -0.49 15.60
C ARG A 322 7.74 -1.74 14.99
N LYS A 323 8.58 -2.54 14.36
CA LYS A 323 8.19 -3.86 13.84
C LYS A 323 8.68 -4.93 14.79
N LEU A 324 7.83 -5.90 15.09
CA LEU A 324 8.10 -7.04 15.96
C LEU A 324 8.37 -8.27 15.08
N GLN A 325 9.46 -8.24 14.33
CA GLN A 325 9.81 -9.26 13.35
C GLN A 325 10.60 -10.40 14.02
N TYR A 326 9.99 -11.03 15.02
CA TYR A 326 10.55 -12.19 15.73
C TYR A 326 10.10 -13.49 15.06
N PRO A 327 10.92 -14.58 15.13
CA PRO A 327 10.48 -15.90 14.69
C PRO A 327 9.18 -16.31 15.39
N GLY A 328 8.23 -16.87 14.65
CA GLY A 328 6.95 -17.35 15.18
C GLY A 328 5.95 -16.25 15.59
N VAL A 329 6.25 -14.95 15.40
CA VAL A 329 5.33 -13.89 15.81
C VAL A 329 3.98 -13.96 15.11
N MET A 330 3.95 -14.44 13.87
CA MET A 330 2.71 -14.60 13.11
C MET A 330 1.89 -15.83 13.52
N ASP A 331 2.48 -16.76 14.30
CA ASP A 331 1.77 -17.94 14.83
C ASP A 331 0.78 -17.56 15.94
N LEU A 332 0.85 -16.32 16.43
CA LEU A 332 -0.19 -15.75 17.32
C LEU A 332 -1.55 -15.60 16.63
N ILE A 333 -1.59 -15.60 15.30
CA ILE A 333 -2.81 -15.58 14.51
C ILE A 333 -3.21 -17.03 14.22
N THR A 334 -4.39 -17.43 14.73
CA THR A 334 -4.92 -18.77 14.47
C THR A 334 -5.84 -18.79 13.24
N PRO A 335 -6.00 -19.93 12.53
CA PRO A 335 -7.01 -20.07 11.48
C PRO A 335 -8.42 -19.71 11.96
N GLY A 336 -8.78 -20.06 13.19
CA GLY A 336 -10.06 -19.70 13.80
C GLY A 336 -10.29 -18.19 13.87
N ASP A 337 -9.26 -17.39 14.18
CA ASP A 337 -9.36 -15.92 14.19
C ASP A 337 -9.73 -15.37 12.80
N VAL A 338 -9.10 -15.94 11.76
CA VAL A 338 -9.33 -15.51 10.36
C VAL A 338 -10.73 -15.94 9.90
N ILE A 339 -11.13 -17.17 10.21
CA ILE A 339 -12.46 -17.70 9.87
C ILE A 339 -13.56 -16.86 10.54
N GLU A 340 -13.38 -16.45 11.79
CA GLU A 340 -14.34 -15.57 12.48
C GLU A 340 -14.50 -14.20 11.79
N ARG A 341 -13.42 -13.65 11.24
CA ARG A 341 -13.51 -12.39 10.44
C ARG A 341 -14.24 -12.62 9.13
N LEU A 342 -13.93 -13.73 8.44
CA LEU A 342 -14.60 -14.12 7.19
C LEU A 342 -16.10 -14.37 7.38
N LYS A 343 -16.51 -15.07 8.44
CA LYS A 343 -17.93 -15.26 8.75
C LYS A 343 -18.68 -13.94 8.84
N ARG A 344 -18.13 -12.97 9.59
CA ARG A 344 -18.75 -11.65 9.74
C ARG A 344 -18.82 -10.88 8.42
N LEU A 345 -17.77 -10.97 7.63
CA LEU A 345 -17.66 -10.25 6.36
C LEU A 345 -18.56 -10.85 5.29
N LEU A 346 -18.49 -12.18 5.08
CA LEU A 346 -19.20 -12.86 4.01
C LEU A 346 -20.68 -13.12 4.31
N ASN A 347 -21.07 -13.22 5.60
CA ASN A 347 -22.48 -13.36 5.98
C ASN A 347 -23.21 -12.00 6.01
N ALA A 348 -22.50 -10.89 6.25
CA ALA A 348 -23.10 -9.56 6.16
C ALA A 348 -23.54 -9.20 4.72
N GLU A 349 -23.01 -9.90 3.70
CA GLU A 349 -23.43 -9.77 2.30
C GLU A 349 -24.65 -10.65 1.95
N GLY A 350 -25.11 -11.53 2.86
CA GLY A 350 -26.13 -12.56 2.63
C GLY A 350 -27.45 -12.39 3.38
N GLU A 351 -27.63 -11.32 4.18
CA GLU A 351 -28.95 -10.98 4.74
C GLU A 351 -29.61 -9.88 3.86
N PRO A 352 -30.75 -10.18 3.21
CA PRO A 352 -31.54 -9.20 2.49
C PRO A 352 -32.22 -8.18 3.42
#